data_e5916d484d5a7e67c39a83b37e43163d
#
_entry.id   e5916d484d5a7e67c39a83b37e43163d
#
_cell.length_a   1.000
_cell.length_b   1.000
_cell.length_c   1.000
_cell.angle_alpha   90.00
_cell.angle_beta   90.00
_cell.angle_gamma   90.00
#
_symmetry.space_group_name_H-M   'P 1'
#
loop_
_entity.id
_entity.type
_entity.pdbx_description
1 polymer ?
#
loop_
_entity_poly.entity_id
_entity_poly.type
_entity_poly.pdbx_seq_one_letter_code
_entity_poly.pdbx_strand_id
1 'polypeptide(L)'
;DLQEQKGYTETQALNLIYKGGLSVYSTQDSTMQAIADSIINDPANWPANTYISISYALTVDDANGKRHNYSQLSLQKYFQTTGGRANFSLTFNSQDEAQKYVDQYREAILAQGNTLVAENLSFTIQPQISFSLMDQYTGEVKVIVGGRGDKNGNRTLNRATRTARQPG
;
A
#
# COMPACT_ATOMS: atom_id res chain seq x y z
N ASP A 1 -7.89 -1.74 -22.64
CA ASP A 1 -8.18 -2.73 -23.72
C ASP A 1 -9.67 -2.89 -23.99
N LEU A 2 -10.52 -3.28 -23.02
CA LEU A 2 -11.96 -3.46 -23.25
C LEU A 2 -12.66 -2.16 -23.70
N GLN A 3 -12.28 -1.03 -23.11
CA GLN A 3 -12.80 0.28 -23.50
C GLN A 3 -12.21 0.74 -24.84
N GLU A 4 -10.91 0.68 -25.01
CA GLU A 4 -10.20 1.19 -26.18
C GLU A 4 -10.40 0.33 -27.43
N GLN A 5 -10.31 -1.00 -27.28
CA GLN A 5 -10.34 -1.92 -28.44
C GLN A 5 -11.74 -2.47 -28.74
N LYS A 6 -12.63 -2.54 -27.75
CA LYS A 6 -13.98 -3.10 -27.89
C LYS A 6 -15.10 -2.08 -27.74
N GLY A 7 -14.77 -0.83 -27.39
CA GLY A 7 -15.75 0.25 -27.24
C GLY A 7 -16.71 0.10 -26.06
N TYR A 8 -16.39 -0.74 -25.06
CA TYR A 8 -17.22 -0.86 -23.86
C TYR A 8 -17.15 0.39 -23.00
N THR A 9 -18.26 0.77 -22.38
CA THR A 9 -18.24 1.75 -21.30
C THR A 9 -17.49 1.19 -20.08
N GLU A 10 -17.04 2.05 -19.18
CA GLU A 10 -16.37 1.62 -17.94
C GLU A 10 -17.22 0.63 -17.14
N THR A 11 -18.52 0.92 -16.99
CA THR A 11 -19.46 0.04 -16.28
C THR A 11 -19.62 -1.32 -16.95
N GLN A 12 -19.68 -1.35 -18.29
CA GLN A 12 -19.77 -2.60 -19.06
C GLN A 12 -18.48 -3.40 -18.93
N ALA A 13 -17.31 -2.77 -19.01
CA ALA A 13 -16.02 -3.39 -18.86
C ALA A 13 -15.86 -4.00 -17.44
N LEU A 14 -16.22 -3.27 -16.37
CA LEU A 14 -16.21 -3.76 -15.00
C LEU A 14 -17.17 -4.94 -14.80
N ASN A 15 -18.39 -4.85 -15.30
CA ASN A 15 -19.34 -5.96 -15.23
C ASN A 15 -18.83 -7.22 -15.94
N LEU A 16 -18.20 -7.05 -17.09
CA LEU A 16 -17.63 -8.17 -17.83
C LEU A 16 -16.47 -8.83 -17.07
N ILE A 17 -15.59 -8.02 -16.46
CA ILE A 17 -14.47 -8.53 -15.66
C ILE A 17 -14.95 -9.29 -14.41
N TYR A 18 -15.91 -8.73 -13.67
CA TYR A 18 -16.31 -9.29 -12.37
C TYR A 18 -17.43 -10.33 -12.45
N LYS A 19 -18.26 -10.31 -13.50
CA LYS A 19 -19.47 -11.14 -13.63
C LYS A 19 -19.59 -11.86 -14.96
N GLY A 20 -18.79 -11.51 -15.94
CA GLY A 20 -18.93 -11.99 -17.31
C GLY A 20 -18.24 -13.32 -17.63
N GLY A 21 -17.57 -13.94 -16.66
CA GLY A 21 -16.90 -15.24 -16.85
C GLY A 21 -15.73 -15.20 -17.82
N LEU A 22 -14.97 -14.09 -17.87
CA LEU A 22 -13.79 -13.97 -18.72
C LEU A 22 -12.69 -14.96 -18.29
N SER A 23 -12.11 -15.65 -19.28
CA SER A 23 -10.86 -16.37 -19.10
C SER A 23 -9.71 -15.44 -19.49
N VAL A 24 -8.79 -15.19 -18.56
CA VAL A 24 -7.61 -14.35 -18.78
C VAL A 24 -6.38 -15.25 -18.86
N TYR A 25 -5.71 -15.23 -20.00
CA TYR A 25 -4.45 -15.94 -20.24
C TYR A 25 -3.30 -14.95 -20.04
N SER A 26 -2.30 -15.35 -19.27
CA SER A 26 -1.10 -14.55 -19.07
C SER A 26 0.14 -15.36 -19.46
N THR A 27 1.24 -14.66 -19.71
CA THR A 27 2.56 -15.27 -20.01
C THR A 27 3.34 -15.62 -18.75
N GLN A 28 2.75 -15.37 -17.57
CA GLN A 28 3.38 -15.64 -16.27
C GLN A 28 3.72 -17.12 -16.10
N ASP A 29 4.95 -17.39 -15.69
CA ASP A 29 5.38 -18.72 -15.26
C ASP A 29 5.19 -18.83 -13.73
N SER A 30 4.27 -19.68 -13.30
CA SER A 30 3.92 -19.84 -11.88
C SER A 30 5.08 -20.38 -11.03
N THR A 31 5.96 -21.22 -11.61
CA THR A 31 7.10 -21.76 -10.89
C THR A 31 8.17 -20.68 -10.68
N MET A 32 8.50 -19.93 -11.72
CA MET A 32 9.44 -18.81 -11.63
C MET A 32 8.90 -17.71 -10.69
N GLN A 33 7.60 -17.42 -10.75
CA GLN A 33 6.95 -16.46 -9.84
C GLN A 33 7.10 -16.90 -8.38
N ALA A 34 6.81 -18.17 -8.07
CA ALA A 34 6.92 -18.70 -6.71
C ALA A 34 8.36 -18.63 -6.17
N ILE A 35 9.36 -18.90 -7.01
CA ILE A 35 10.78 -18.74 -6.65
C ILE A 35 11.09 -17.28 -6.33
N ALA A 36 10.69 -16.34 -7.19
CA ALA A 36 10.92 -14.92 -6.97
C ALA A 36 10.25 -14.42 -5.70
N ASP A 37 9.01 -14.81 -5.46
CA ASP A 37 8.25 -14.43 -4.25
C ASP A 37 8.90 -15.00 -2.99
N SER A 38 9.41 -16.24 -3.01
CA SER A 38 10.10 -16.84 -1.88
C SER A 38 11.39 -16.10 -1.52
N ILE A 39 12.21 -15.76 -2.51
CA ILE A 39 13.48 -15.04 -2.31
C ILE A 39 13.24 -13.62 -1.81
N ILE A 40 12.26 -12.91 -2.40
CA ILE A 40 11.98 -11.51 -2.06
C ILE A 40 11.35 -11.38 -0.67
N ASN A 41 10.60 -12.36 -0.20
CA ASN A 41 9.99 -12.33 1.12
C ASN A 41 10.84 -13.00 2.22
N ASP A 42 11.95 -13.63 1.88
CA ASP A 42 12.87 -14.20 2.86
C ASP A 42 13.63 -13.08 3.61
N PRO A 43 13.46 -12.95 4.95
CA PRO A 43 14.16 -11.94 5.75
C PRO A 43 15.70 -12.00 5.64
N ALA A 44 16.27 -13.18 5.37
CA ALA A 44 17.72 -13.36 5.25
C ALA A 44 18.32 -12.59 4.06
N ASN A 45 17.52 -12.26 3.05
CA ASN A 45 17.94 -11.51 1.86
C ASN A 45 17.87 -10.00 2.03
N TRP A 46 17.49 -9.50 3.22
CA TRP A 46 17.26 -8.07 3.45
C TRP A 46 18.25 -7.49 4.47
N PRO A 47 18.56 -6.18 4.37
CA PRO A 47 19.39 -5.52 5.36
C PRO A 47 18.76 -5.58 6.76
N ALA A 48 19.58 -5.61 7.80
CA ALA A 48 19.14 -5.65 9.19
C ALA A 48 18.31 -4.41 9.61
N ASN A 49 18.47 -3.28 8.92
CA ASN A 49 17.77 -2.03 9.20
C ASN A 49 16.42 -1.90 8.47
N THR A 50 15.66 -2.98 8.39
CA THR A 50 14.27 -2.90 7.91
C THR A 50 13.41 -2.15 8.93
N TYR A 51 12.39 -1.42 8.42
CA TYR A 51 11.44 -0.69 9.25
C TYR A 51 10.02 -0.75 8.66
N ILE A 52 9.04 -0.40 9.46
CA ILE A 52 7.65 -0.28 9.03
C ILE A 52 7.34 1.21 8.77
N SER A 53 6.80 1.52 7.63
CA SER A 53 6.14 2.80 7.33
C SER A 53 4.63 2.63 7.35
N ILE A 54 3.90 3.71 7.63
CA ILE A 54 2.44 3.70 7.64
C ILE A 54 1.87 4.61 6.55
N SER A 55 0.71 4.23 6.04
CA SER A 55 -0.24 5.12 5.37
C SER A 55 -1.48 5.21 6.25
N TYR A 56 -1.84 6.42 6.67
CA TYR A 56 -2.91 6.65 7.64
C TYR A 56 -3.84 7.76 7.18
N ALA A 57 -5.13 7.51 7.29
CA ALA A 57 -6.19 8.48 7.09
C ALA A 57 -7.27 8.31 8.16
N LEU A 58 -7.64 9.41 8.82
CA LEU A 58 -8.69 9.45 9.83
C LEU A 58 -9.70 10.52 9.46
N THR A 59 -10.97 10.17 9.44
CA THR A 59 -12.08 11.10 9.21
C THR A 59 -12.97 11.12 10.44
N VAL A 60 -13.24 12.31 10.96
CA VAL A 60 -14.10 12.53 12.11
C VAL A 60 -15.07 13.68 11.83
N ASP A 61 -16.20 13.69 12.53
CA ASP A 61 -17.12 14.83 12.60
C ASP A 61 -16.97 15.50 13.98
N ASP A 62 -16.87 16.83 14.03
CA ASP A 62 -16.84 17.58 15.27
C ASP A 62 -18.25 17.74 15.91
N ALA A 63 -18.32 18.32 17.09
CA ALA A 63 -19.57 18.52 17.80
C ALA A 63 -20.63 19.34 17.04
N ASN A 64 -20.22 20.08 16.00
CA ASN A 64 -21.10 20.85 15.12
C ASN A 64 -21.48 20.10 13.85
N GLY A 65 -21.03 18.83 13.70
CA GLY A 65 -21.25 18.00 12.52
C GLY A 65 -20.34 18.34 11.34
N LYS A 66 -19.30 19.14 11.55
CA LYS A 66 -18.35 19.46 10.50
C LYS A 66 -17.29 18.36 10.37
N ARG A 67 -17.03 17.94 9.12
CA ARG A 67 -16.09 16.89 8.81
C ARG A 67 -14.65 17.37 8.77
N HIS A 68 -13.76 16.61 9.41
CA HIS A 68 -12.32 16.82 9.43
C HIS A 68 -11.59 15.57 8.97
N ASN A 69 -10.57 15.76 8.14
CA ASN A 69 -9.73 14.69 7.62
C ASN A 69 -8.29 14.89 8.10
N TYR A 70 -7.71 13.84 8.66
CA TYR A 70 -6.33 13.80 9.14
C TYR A 70 -5.55 12.74 8.37
N SER A 71 -4.29 13.03 8.11
CA SER A 71 -3.38 12.13 7.41
C SER A 71 -2.24 11.68 8.33
N GLN A 72 -1.40 10.79 7.83
CA GLN A 72 -0.16 10.42 8.50
C GLN A 72 0.75 11.63 8.82
N LEU A 73 0.73 12.69 7.98
CA LEU A 73 1.47 13.91 8.27
C LEU A 73 0.89 14.70 9.44
N SER A 74 -0.43 14.67 9.60
CA SER A 74 -1.10 15.26 10.77
C SER A 74 -0.71 14.53 12.05
N LEU A 75 -0.64 13.19 12.01
CA LEU A 75 -0.15 12.35 13.11
C LEU A 75 1.32 12.68 13.43
N GLN A 76 2.18 12.76 12.42
CA GLN A 76 3.58 13.12 12.62
C GLN A 76 3.72 14.48 13.31
N LYS A 77 3.02 15.50 12.79
CA LYS A 77 3.04 16.85 13.35
C LYS A 77 2.55 16.87 14.80
N TYR A 78 1.49 16.11 15.12
CA TYR A 78 0.99 16.01 16.50
C TYR A 78 2.07 15.54 17.47
N PHE A 79 2.79 14.46 17.16
CA PHE A 79 3.87 13.97 18.03
C PHE A 79 5.07 14.90 18.07
N GLN A 80 5.37 15.61 17.00
CA GLN A 80 6.45 16.58 16.97
C GLN A 80 6.16 17.83 17.80
N THR A 81 4.91 18.25 17.90
CA THR A 81 4.50 19.45 18.65
C THR A 81 3.94 19.12 20.03
N THR A 82 2.74 18.55 20.07
CA THR A 82 1.99 18.28 21.29
C THR A 82 2.55 17.08 22.06
N GLY A 83 3.05 16.07 21.35
CA GLY A 83 3.62 14.87 21.93
C GLY A 83 5.07 15.04 22.46
N GLY A 84 5.66 16.22 22.32
CA GLY A 84 7.00 16.54 22.86
C GLY A 84 8.16 15.78 22.20
N ARG A 85 7.98 15.25 20.98
CA ARG A 85 8.96 14.43 20.24
C ARG A 85 9.38 15.13 18.96
N ALA A 86 10.18 16.18 19.04
CA ALA A 86 10.58 17.02 17.90
C ALA A 86 11.10 16.24 16.68
N ASN A 87 11.78 15.11 16.91
CA ASN A 87 12.34 14.25 15.86
C ASN A 87 11.46 13.04 15.51
N PHE A 88 10.17 13.06 15.85
CA PHE A 88 9.26 11.95 15.53
C PHE A 88 9.17 11.73 14.03
N SER A 89 9.37 10.49 13.59
CA SER A 89 9.27 10.07 12.19
C SER A 89 8.21 8.97 12.04
N LEU A 90 7.75 8.78 10.80
CA LEU A 90 6.76 7.73 10.46
C LEU A 90 7.43 6.39 10.13
N THR A 91 8.56 6.11 10.78
CA THR A 91 9.32 4.86 10.65
C THR A 91 9.36 4.15 11.99
N PHE A 92 8.96 2.89 12.01
CA PHE A 92 8.76 2.09 13.22
C PHE A 92 9.49 0.75 13.10
N ASN A 93 9.91 0.19 14.23
CA ASN A 93 10.60 -1.11 14.24
C ASN A 93 9.61 -2.29 14.08
N SER A 94 8.32 -2.08 14.40
CA SER A 94 7.28 -3.10 14.26
C SER A 94 5.92 -2.49 13.95
N GLN A 95 4.99 -3.34 13.48
CA GLN A 95 3.59 -2.93 13.29
C GLN A 95 2.92 -2.59 14.62
N ASP A 96 3.22 -3.33 15.69
CA ASP A 96 2.67 -3.07 17.03
C ASP A 96 3.10 -1.72 17.58
N GLU A 97 4.36 -1.33 17.31
CA GLU A 97 4.85 0.00 17.68
C GLU A 97 4.09 1.09 16.91
N ALA A 98 3.95 0.93 15.59
CA ALA A 98 3.22 1.87 14.76
C ALA A 98 1.75 1.99 15.18
N GLN A 99 1.09 0.86 15.47
CA GLN A 99 -0.30 0.81 15.92
C GLN A 99 -0.49 1.61 17.21
N LYS A 100 0.39 1.47 18.19
CA LYS A 100 0.33 2.24 19.45
C LYS A 100 0.31 3.75 19.22
N TYR A 101 1.14 4.26 18.30
CA TYR A 101 1.14 5.70 17.98
C TYR A 101 -0.13 6.12 17.25
N VAL A 102 -0.65 5.28 16.36
CA VAL A 102 -1.92 5.55 15.68
C VAL A 102 -3.07 5.60 16.69
N ASP A 103 -3.14 4.63 17.61
CA ASP A 103 -4.17 4.57 18.63
C ASP A 103 -4.11 5.80 19.57
N GLN A 104 -2.93 6.18 20.05
CA GLN A 104 -2.73 7.38 20.87
C GLN A 104 -3.19 8.65 20.13
N TYR A 105 -2.85 8.77 18.84
CA TYR A 105 -3.28 9.91 18.04
C TYR A 105 -4.81 9.93 17.85
N ARG A 106 -5.40 8.79 17.48
CA ARG A 106 -6.87 8.66 17.33
C ARG A 106 -7.58 9.04 18.62
N GLU A 107 -7.15 8.51 19.77
CA GLU A 107 -7.72 8.82 21.08
C GLU A 107 -7.61 10.31 21.39
N ALA A 108 -6.49 10.95 21.11
CA ALA A 108 -6.30 12.38 21.32
C ALA A 108 -7.25 13.23 20.43
N ILE A 109 -7.53 12.81 19.21
CA ILE A 109 -8.49 13.49 18.33
C ILE A 109 -9.92 13.27 18.82
N LEU A 110 -10.29 12.05 19.23
CA LEU A 110 -11.64 11.75 19.73
C LEU A 110 -11.94 12.41 21.07
N ALA A 111 -10.93 12.56 21.94
CA ALA A 111 -11.06 13.25 23.24
C ALA A 111 -11.43 14.74 23.10
N GLN A 112 -11.29 15.33 21.92
CA GLN A 112 -11.73 16.70 21.63
C GLN A 112 -13.26 16.81 21.38
N GLY A 113 -14.02 15.74 21.58
CA GLY A 113 -15.45 15.68 21.33
C GLY A 113 -15.81 15.31 19.89
N ASN A 114 -14.85 14.81 19.13
CA ASN A 114 -15.06 14.35 17.76
C ASN A 114 -15.66 12.94 17.72
N THR A 115 -16.44 12.65 16.70
CA THR A 115 -17.02 11.32 16.44
C THR A 115 -16.29 10.68 15.24
N LEU A 116 -15.86 9.44 15.41
CA LEU A 116 -15.20 8.67 14.33
C LEU A 116 -16.20 8.39 13.19
N VAL A 117 -15.79 8.73 11.95
CA VAL A 117 -16.54 8.42 10.73
C VAL A 117 -15.86 7.32 9.92
N ALA A 118 -14.56 7.43 9.70
CA ALA A 118 -13.78 6.43 8.97
C ALA A 118 -12.32 6.47 9.41
N GLU A 119 -11.69 5.30 9.39
CA GLU A 119 -10.26 5.15 9.63
C GLU A 119 -9.68 4.16 8.61
N ASN A 120 -8.52 4.50 8.08
CA ASN A 120 -7.76 3.61 7.20
C ASN A 120 -6.29 3.63 7.64
N LEU A 121 -5.75 2.44 7.92
CA LEU A 121 -4.36 2.25 8.29
C LEU A 121 -3.79 1.10 7.48
N SER A 122 -2.64 1.32 6.87
CA SER A 122 -1.88 0.24 6.23
C SER A 122 -0.41 0.34 6.59
N PHE A 123 0.21 -0.82 6.73
CA PHE A 123 1.62 -0.98 7.05
C PHE A 123 2.38 -1.41 5.80
N THR A 124 3.57 -0.85 5.63
CA THR A 124 4.47 -1.23 4.54
C THR A 124 5.86 -1.47 5.09
N ILE A 125 6.37 -2.68 4.91
CA ILE A 125 7.75 -3.02 5.29
C ILE A 125 8.72 -2.33 4.32
N GLN A 126 9.79 -1.76 4.84
CA GLN A 126 10.82 -1.07 4.08
C GLN A 126 12.21 -1.70 4.33
N PRO A 127 13.13 -1.68 3.36
CA PRO A 127 12.97 -1.14 2.00
C PRO A 127 12.04 -2.00 1.13
N GLN A 128 11.53 -1.41 0.05
CA GLN A 128 10.71 -2.07 -0.94
C GLN A 128 11.53 -2.41 -2.19
N ILE A 129 11.07 -3.40 -2.95
CA ILE A 129 11.65 -3.80 -4.24
C ILE A 129 10.54 -3.93 -5.27
N SER A 130 10.89 -3.75 -6.54
CA SER A 130 10.12 -4.26 -7.66
C SER A 130 11.03 -5.04 -8.59
N PHE A 131 10.49 -6.09 -9.19
CA PHE A 131 11.24 -7.00 -10.05
C PHE A 131 10.35 -7.46 -11.21
N SER A 132 10.92 -7.52 -12.41
CA SER A 132 10.30 -8.14 -13.59
C SER A 132 11.31 -8.98 -14.34
N LEU A 133 10.88 -10.16 -14.77
CA LEU A 133 11.64 -11.06 -15.62
C LEU A 133 10.92 -11.21 -16.95
N MET A 134 11.59 -10.89 -18.04
CA MET A 134 11.06 -10.95 -19.39
C MET A 134 11.95 -11.84 -20.26
N ASP A 135 11.32 -12.68 -21.06
CA ASP A 135 12.01 -13.40 -22.13
C ASP A 135 12.41 -12.42 -23.23
N GLN A 136 13.73 -12.30 -23.46
CA GLN A 136 14.28 -11.33 -24.42
C GLN A 136 13.94 -11.66 -25.88
N TYR A 137 13.60 -12.90 -26.19
CA TYR A 137 13.31 -13.34 -27.57
C TYR A 137 11.82 -13.16 -27.92
N THR A 138 10.93 -13.39 -26.96
CA THR A 138 9.49 -13.33 -27.18
C THR A 138 8.85 -12.04 -26.67
N GLY A 139 9.52 -11.33 -25.74
CA GLY A 139 8.98 -10.17 -25.04
C GLY A 139 7.96 -10.54 -23.94
N GLU A 140 7.77 -11.82 -23.66
CA GLU A 140 6.83 -12.29 -22.65
C GLU A 140 7.33 -12.03 -21.24
N VAL A 141 6.50 -11.41 -20.40
CA VAL A 141 6.79 -11.22 -18.97
C VAL A 141 6.46 -12.51 -18.22
N LYS A 142 7.50 -13.18 -17.71
CA LYS A 142 7.38 -14.45 -16.98
C LYS A 142 7.16 -14.26 -15.48
N VAL A 143 7.75 -13.19 -14.91
CA VAL A 143 7.66 -12.87 -13.49
C VAL A 143 7.44 -11.38 -13.32
N ILE A 144 6.58 -11.01 -12.38
CA ILE A 144 6.41 -9.61 -11.96
C ILE A 144 6.16 -9.53 -10.46
N VAL A 145 7.02 -8.79 -9.76
CA VAL A 145 6.87 -8.50 -8.34
C VAL A 145 6.75 -7.00 -8.14
N GLY A 146 5.61 -6.55 -7.67
CA GLY A 146 5.30 -5.14 -7.48
C GLY A 146 5.68 -4.58 -6.11
N GLY A 147 6.22 -5.40 -5.22
CA GLY A 147 6.62 -5.00 -3.87
C GLY A 147 6.82 -6.19 -2.95
N ARG A 148 7.44 -5.93 -1.81
CA ARG A 148 7.71 -6.88 -0.72
C ARG A 148 6.56 -6.89 0.30
N GLY A 149 6.35 -8.01 0.97
CA GLY A 149 5.34 -8.21 2.00
C GLY A 149 3.97 -8.61 1.46
N ASP A 150 3.04 -8.83 2.36
CA ASP A 150 1.70 -9.33 2.04
C ASP A 150 0.89 -8.37 1.18
N LYS A 151 0.18 -8.93 0.22
CA LYS A 151 -0.72 -8.20 -0.70
C LYS A 151 -2.17 -8.36 -0.25
N ASN A 152 -2.52 -7.77 0.88
CA ASN A 152 -3.81 -7.97 1.55
C ASN A 152 -4.98 -7.16 0.96
N GLY A 153 -4.78 -6.47 -0.17
CA GLY A 153 -5.82 -5.64 -0.78
C GLY A 153 -5.86 -5.72 -2.29
N ASN A 154 -7.02 -5.46 -2.85
CA ASN A 154 -7.19 -5.29 -4.29
C ASN A 154 -6.53 -3.97 -4.75
N ARG A 155 -5.94 -3.96 -5.94
CA ARG A 155 -5.31 -2.77 -6.57
C ARG A 155 -4.19 -2.16 -5.74
N THR A 156 -3.46 -2.96 -4.96
CA THR A 156 -2.24 -2.50 -4.27
C THR A 156 -1.21 -1.99 -5.28
N LEU A 157 -0.36 -1.06 -4.84
CA LEU A 157 0.65 -0.46 -5.70
C LEU A 157 1.61 -1.52 -6.26
N ASN A 158 1.59 -1.69 -7.57
CA ASN A 158 2.60 -2.45 -8.29
C ASN A 158 3.72 -1.48 -8.72
N ARG A 159 4.85 -1.52 -8.02
CA ARG A 159 5.98 -0.62 -8.28
C ARG A 159 6.71 -0.93 -9.59
N ALA A 160 6.58 -2.14 -10.10
CA ALA A 160 7.18 -2.52 -11.38
C ALA A 160 6.49 -1.81 -12.58
N THR A 161 5.22 -1.42 -12.44
CA THR A 161 4.43 -0.82 -13.53
C THR A 161 3.93 0.59 -13.24
N ARG A 162 3.95 1.02 -11.96
CA ARG A 162 3.32 2.28 -11.54
C ARG A 162 4.27 3.29 -10.91
N THR A 163 5.56 2.97 -10.81
CA THR A 163 6.55 3.85 -10.17
C THR A 163 7.67 4.17 -11.15
N ALA A 164 7.82 5.45 -11.48
CA ALA A 164 8.99 5.94 -12.21
C ALA A 164 10.15 6.14 -11.24
N ARG A 165 11.34 5.68 -11.60
CA ARG A 165 12.60 5.85 -10.87
C ARG A 165 13.69 6.29 -11.82
N GLN A 166 14.65 7.06 -11.31
CA GLN A 166 15.87 7.36 -12.06
C GLN A 166 16.72 6.09 -12.19
N PRO A 167 17.40 5.90 -13.33
CA PRO A 167 18.39 4.83 -13.51
C PRO A 167 19.56 5.00 -12.54
N GLY A 168 20.09 3.88 -12.05
CA GLY A 168 21.29 3.85 -11.19
C GLY A 168 21.05 3.58 -9.73
#